data_3bd4f145567624687ebc397d858349c3
#
_entry.id   3bd4f145567624687ebc397d858349c3
#
_cell.length_a   1.000
_cell.length_b   1.000
_cell.length_c   1.000
_cell.angle_alpha   90.00
_cell.angle_beta   90.00
_cell.angle_gamma   90.00
#
_symmetry.space_group_name_H-M   'P 1'
#
loop_
_entity.id
_entity.type
_entity.pdbx_description
1 polymer ?
#
loop_
_entity_poly.entity_id
_entity_poly.type
_entity_poly.pdbx_seq_one_letter_code
_entity_poly.pdbx_strand_id
1 'polypeptide(L)'
;MNLQIKKFDPTSIGDNRVCVFVGKRGTGKTTLVTDILYNKKHIPVGIVMSGTEEGNSYYQNYVPDLFVYNDYSSEVIDKVIARQKKLVKQGLPNSHVFVLVDDCMYDKKMIRDKCIRGIFMNGRHWNIFFMLTMQYCMDLSPDLRANIDYVFILRENIIQNREKIWKNFFGIFPTYDMFSQVLNNCTENYECLVLDNTSKSNKIEDVVFWYKAKIRPQGSFKIGSPQFWNCHRSNYNPKYDDDDVQQKVDTSRV
;
A
#
# COMPACT_ATOMS: atom_id res chain seq x y z
N MET A 1 1.95 -23.53 -24.89
CA MET A 1 3.05 -22.94 -24.09
C MET A 1 2.74 -23.21 -22.64
N ASN A 2 3.53 -23.99 -21.93
CA ASN A 2 3.29 -24.27 -20.50
C ASN A 2 3.86 -23.11 -19.69
N LEU A 3 3.03 -22.10 -19.41
CA LEU A 3 3.44 -20.92 -18.62
C LEU A 3 3.41 -21.30 -17.14
N GLN A 4 4.55 -21.25 -16.48
CA GLN A 4 4.66 -21.53 -15.06
C GLN A 4 4.84 -20.23 -14.27
N ILE A 5 3.78 -19.78 -13.61
CA ILE A 5 3.82 -18.61 -12.74
C ILE A 5 4.45 -19.00 -11.40
N LYS A 6 5.54 -18.33 -11.02
CA LYS A 6 6.27 -18.57 -9.76
C LYS A 6 5.56 -17.87 -8.58
N LYS A 7 5.86 -18.33 -7.39
CA LYS A 7 5.42 -17.68 -6.15
C LYS A 7 6.22 -16.41 -5.91
N PHE A 8 5.54 -15.32 -5.55
CA PHE A 8 6.16 -14.06 -5.18
C PHE A 8 6.80 -14.14 -3.79
N ASP A 9 7.96 -13.52 -3.64
CA ASP A 9 8.60 -13.33 -2.34
C ASP A 9 8.43 -11.87 -1.88
N PRO A 10 7.58 -11.58 -0.87
CA PRO A 10 7.35 -10.22 -0.40
C PRO A 10 8.57 -9.56 0.25
N THR A 11 9.59 -10.34 0.63
CA THR A 11 10.84 -9.78 1.18
C THR A 11 11.69 -9.09 0.13
N SER A 12 11.45 -9.38 -1.16
CA SER A 12 12.15 -8.73 -2.29
C SER A 12 11.71 -7.29 -2.55
N ILE A 13 10.57 -6.86 -2.01
CA ILE A 13 10.08 -5.48 -2.18
C ILE A 13 11.06 -4.52 -1.48
N GLY A 14 11.57 -3.52 -2.19
CA GLY A 14 12.40 -2.47 -1.59
C GLY A 14 11.61 -1.52 -0.67
N ASP A 15 12.31 -0.86 0.26
CA ASP A 15 11.67 -0.04 1.31
C ASP A 15 11.23 1.36 0.85
N ASN A 16 11.33 1.64 -0.43
CA ASN A 16 10.93 2.90 -1.07
C ASN A 16 10.09 2.67 -2.32
N ARG A 17 9.23 1.65 -2.30
CA ARG A 17 8.43 1.23 -3.46
C ARG A 17 6.97 1.65 -3.33
N VAL A 18 6.34 1.77 -4.49
CA VAL A 18 4.90 2.03 -4.63
C VAL A 18 4.19 0.71 -4.90
N CYS A 19 3.34 0.29 -3.98
CA CYS A 19 2.53 -0.92 -4.05
C CYS A 19 1.04 -0.56 -4.14
N VAL A 20 0.35 -1.10 -5.14
CA VAL A 20 -1.10 -0.91 -5.30
C VAL A 20 -1.81 -2.24 -5.20
N PHE A 21 -2.86 -2.28 -4.39
CA PHE A 21 -3.66 -3.48 -4.11
C PHE A 21 -5.08 -3.29 -4.62
N VAL A 22 -5.47 -4.09 -5.60
CA VAL A 22 -6.77 -3.98 -6.26
C VAL A 22 -7.63 -5.20 -5.94
N GLY A 23 -8.82 -4.96 -5.45
CA GLY A 23 -9.79 -6.03 -5.19
C GLY A 23 -11.05 -5.52 -4.51
N LYS A 24 -12.15 -6.21 -4.72
CA LYS A 24 -13.44 -5.90 -4.10
C LYS A 24 -13.42 -6.13 -2.58
N ARG A 25 -14.44 -5.65 -1.92
CA ARG A 25 -14.68 -5.96 -0.50
C ARG A 25 -14.76 -7.49 -0.30
N GLY A 26 -14.14 -7.97 0.78
CA GLY A 26 -14.14 -9.40 1.13
C GLY A 26 -13.16 -10.28 0.33
N THR A 27 -12.32 -9.72 -0.53
CA THR A 27 -11.32 -10.50 -1.30
C THR A 27 -10.00 -10.74 -0.57
N GLY A 28 -9.81 -10.22 0.64
CA GLY A 28 -8.59 -10.40 1.44
C GLY A 28 -7.57 -9.27 1.35
N LYS A 29 -7.95 -8.06 0.83
CA LYS A 29 -7.03 -6.92 0.74
C LYS A 29 -6.31 -6.59 2.05
N THR A 30 -7.07 -6.43 3.13
CA THR A 30 -6.53 -6.06 4.45
C THR A 30 -5.54 -7.11 4.97
N THR A 31 -5.85 -8.40 4.80
CA THR A 31 -4.93 -9.49 5.15
C THR A 31 -3.64 -9.42 4.34
N LEU A 32 -3.75 -9.16 3.03
CA LEU A 32 -2.60 -9.03 2.15
C LEU A 32 -1.72 -7.84 2.54
N VAL A 33 -2.33 -6.67 2.74
CA VAL A 33 -1.63 -5.45 3.19
C VAL A 33 -0.91 -5.68 4.53
N THR A 34 -1.58 -6.32 5.48
CA THR A 34 -1.01 -6.64 6.80
C THR A 34 0.20 -7.57 6.69
N ASP A 35 0.16 -8.55 5.79
CA ASP A 35 1.29 -9.45 5.56
C ASP A 35 2.46 -8.73 4.88
N ILE A 36 2.20 -7.81 3.96
CA ILE A 36 3.25 -6.93 3.41
C ILE A 36 3.84 -6.02 4.49
N LEU A 37 3.00 -5.41 5.34
CA LEU A 37 3.47 -4.61 6.49
C LEU A 37 4.36 -5.42 7.44
N TYR A 38 4.00 -6.67 7.71
CA TYR A 38 4.84 -7.57 8.52
C TYR A 38 6.26 -7.70 7.94
N ASN A 39 6.38 -7.85 6.63
CA ASN A 39 7.67 -7.93 5.95
C ASN A 39 8.42 -6.59 5.94
N LYS A 40 7.75 -5.48 6.26
CA LYS A 40 8.28 -4.11 6.35
C LYS A 40 8.33 -3.55 7.77
N LYS A 41 8.17 -4.39 8.80
CA LYS A 41 8.16 -3.98 10.21
C LYS A 41 9.42 -3.25 10.70
N HIS A 42 10.52 -3.38 9.96
CA HIS A 42 11.79 -2.68 10.23
C HIS A 42 11.78 -1.21 9.80
N ILE A 43 10.82 -0.76 8.97
CA ILE A 43 10.68 0.65 8.62
C ILE A 43 10.36 1.44 9.91
N PRO A 44 11.16 2.46 10.27
CA PRO A 44 11.15 2.99 11.63
C PRO A 44 9.89 3.75 12.01
N VAL A 45 9.21 4.37 11.06
CA VAL A 45 8.00 5.18 11.29
C VAL A 45 7.04 5.08 10.11
N GLY A 46 5.79 5.44 10.32
CA GLY A 46 4.81 5.50 9.23
C GLY A 46 3.48 6.04 9.66
N ILE A 47 2.58 6.14 8.70
CA ILE A 47 1.19 6.53 8.91
C ILE A 47 0.26 5.57 8.19
N VAL A 48 -0.92 5.42 8.75
CA VAL A 48 -2.05 4.71 8.14
C VAL A 48 -3.22 5.69 8.04
N MET A 49 -3.85 5.73 6.89
CA MET A 49 -5.13 6.39 6.66
C MET A 49 -6.10 5.31 6.19
N SER A 50 -7.16 5.08 6.94
CA SER A 50 -8.11 4.01 6.63
C SER A 50 -9.55 4.48 6.82
N GLY A 51 -10.32 4.50 5.74
CA GLY A 51 -11.73 4.90 5.77
C GLY A 51 -12.64 3.93 6.55
N THR A 52 -12.11 2.83 7.05
CA THR A 52 -12.85 1.82 7.84
C THR A 52 -12.34 1.69 9.28
N GLU A 53 -11.35 2.49 9.67
CA GLU A 53 -10.69 2.34 10.98
C GLU A 53 -11.61 2.73 12.13
N GLU A 54 -12.42 3.75 11.98
CA GLU A 54 -13.41 4.22 12.98
C GLU A 54 -14.32 3.07 13.49
N GLY A 55 -14.70 2.16 12.58
CA GLY A 55 -15.55 1.02 12.94
C GLY A 55 -14.81 -0.24 13.38
N ASN A 56 -13.53 -0.40 13.02
CA ASN A 56 -12.83 -1.68 13.12
C ASN A 56 -11.60 -1.65 14.03
N SER A 57 -10.99 -0.49 14.27
CA SER A 57 -9.75 -0.31 15.04
C SER A 57 -8.66 -1.34 14.67
N TYR A 58 -8.55 -1.64 13.36
CA TYR A 58 -7.78 -2.78 12.88
C TYR A 58 -6.28 -2.51 12.91
N TYR A 59 -5.86 -1.36 12.36
CA TYR A 59 -4.44 -1.03 12.21
C TYR A 59 -3.77 -0.62 13.51
N GLN A 60 -4.53 -0.17 14.50
CA GLN A 60 -4.06 0.14 15.85
C GLN A 60 -3.42 -1.07 16.55
N ASN A 61 -3.74 -2.29 16.11
CA ASN A 61 -3.09 -3.51 16.60
C ASN A 61 -1.62 -3.64 16.18
N TYR A 62 -1.20 -2.92 15.13
CA TYR A 62 0.13 -3.05 14.51
C TYR A 62 0.92 -1.75 14.47
N VAL A 63 0.24 -0.61 14.42
CA VAL A 63 0.78 0.74 14.30
C VAL A 63 0.33 1.56 15.50
N PRO A 64 1.15 2.46 16.07
CA PRO A 64 0.71 3.33 17.16
C PRO A 64 -0.49 4.18 16.73
N ASP A 65 -1.54 4.20 17.53
CA ASP A 65 -2.83 4.81 17.21
C ASP A 65 -2.73 6.30 16.85
N LEU A 66 -1.82 7.04 17.49
CA LEU A 66 -1.51 8.44 17.15
C LEU A 66 -1.22 8.67 15.66
N PHE A 67 -0.80 7.65 14.93
CA PHE A 67 -0.43 7.70 13.52
C PHE A 67 -1.40 6.91 12.62
N VAL A 68 -2.55 6.55 13.16
CA VAL A 68 -3.66 5.94 12.43
C VAL A 68 -4.77 6.98 12.32
N TYR A 69 -5.19 7.29 11.09
CA TYR A 69 -6.19 8.30 10.78
C TYR A 69 -7.41 7.63 10.19
N ASN A 70 -8.60 8.06 10.60
CA ASN A 70 -9.88 7.49 10.15
C ASN A 70 -10.23 7.90 8.71
N ASP A 71 -9.51 8.88 8.15
CA ASP A 71 -9.75 9.36 6.79
C ASP A 71 -8.46 9.85 6.12
N TYR A 72 -8.55 10.10 4.82
CA TYR A 72 -7.49 10.73 4.05
C TYR A 72 -7.27 12.18 4.47
N SER A 73 -6.02 12.57 4.69
CA SER A 73 -5.62 13.95 4.96
C SER A 73 -4.40 14.36 4.12
N SER A 74 -4.61 15.26 3.17
CA SER A 74 -3.56 15.85 2.34
C SER A 74 -2.53 16.59 3.19
N GLU A 75 -2.96 17.26 4.26
CA GLU A 75 -2.08 18.00 5.17
C GLU A 75 -1.09 17.08 5.89
N VAL A 76 -1.58 15.93 6.38
CA VAL A 76 -0.71 14.94 7.05
C VAL A 76 0.31 14.37 6.07
N ILE A 77 -0.11 14.07 4.85
CA ILE A 77 0.81 13.58 3.81
C ILE A 77 1.85 14.63 3.44
N ASP A 78 1.47 15.91 3.33
CA ASP A 78 2.41 16.99 3.04
C ASP A 78 3.48 17.13 4.15
N LYS A 79 3.07 17.02 5.42
CA LYS A 79 4.01 16.99 6.56
C LYS A 79 4.98 15.81 6.47
N VAL A 80 4.51 14.62 6.10
CA VAL A 80 5.39 13.46 5.89
C VAL A 80 6.38 13.72 4.75
N ILE A 81 5.91 14.23 3.62
CA ILE A 81 6.77 14.58 2.47
C ILE A 81 7.83 15.62 2.87
N ALA A 82 7.41 16.68 3.57
CA ALA A 82 8.33 17.74 4.01
C ALA A 82 9.42 17.19 4.94
N ARG A 83 9.03 16.34 5.91
CA ARG A 83 9.96 15.62 6.78
C ARG A 83 10.95 14.78 5.98
N GLN A 84 10.46 13.96 5.05
CA GLN A 84 11.30 13.07 4.26
C GLN A 84 12.30 13.84 3.39
N LYS A 85 11.87 14.91 2.73
CA LYS A 85 12.78 15.80 1.98
C LYS A 85 13.90 16.35 2.84
N LYS A 86 13.60 16.74 4.09
CA LYS A 86 14.61 17.23 5.05
C LYS A 86 15.60 16.13 5.43
N LEU A 87 15.12 14.93 5.78
CA LEU A 87 15.97 13.80 6.18
C LEU A 87 16.88 13.32 5.04
N VAL A 88 16.34 13.20 3.84
CA VAL A 88 17.12 12.85 2.64
C VAL A 88 18.19 13.89 2.36
N LYS A 89 17.86 15.18 2.45
CA LYS A 89 18.85 16.28 2.28
C LYS A 89 19.98 16.24 3.33
N GLN A 90 19.67 15.74 4.53
CA GLN A 90 20.65 15.58 5.62
C GLN A 90 21.47 14.28 5.49
N GLY A 91 21.15 13.39 4.54
CA GLY A 91 21.84 12.12 4.35
C GLY A 91 21.69 11.14 5.52
N LEU A 92 20.62 11.26 6.31
CA LEU A 92 20.43 10.44 7.51
C LEU A 92 20.14 8.97 7.12
N PRO A 93 20.85 8.00 7.69
CA PRO A 93 20.56 6.59 7.47
C PRO A 93 19.20 6.20 8.08
N ASN A 94 18.60 5.13 7.57
CA ASN A 94 17.32 4.59 8.07
C ASN A 94 16.18 5.62 8.11
N SER A 95 16.15 6.53 7.14
CA SER A 95 15.15 7.59 7.05
C SER A 95 13.85 7.15 6.38
N HIS A 96 13.64 5.85 6.16
CA HIS A 96 12.44 5.33 5.51
C HIS A 96 11.18 5.57 6.34
N VAL A 97 10.07 5.78 5.63
CA VAL A 97 8.72 5.91 6.20
C VAL A 97 7.76 5.08 5.37
N PHE A 98 6.81 4.41 6.01
CA PHE A 98 5.68 3.83 5.28
C PHE A 98 4.47 4.76 5.33
N VAL A 99 3.73 4.77 4.23
CA VAL A 99 2.44 5.46 4.11
C VAL A 99 1.46 4.45 3.53
N LEU A 100 0.45 4.11 4.30
CA LEU A 100 -0.65 3.25 3.88
C LEU A 100 -1.93 4.08 3.76
N VAL A 101 -2.57 4.01 2.60
CA VAL A 101 -3.90 4.56 2.36
C VAL A 101 -4.82 3.40 2.01
N ASP A 102 -5.70 3.02 2.94
CA ASP A 102 -6.59 1.87 2.83
C ASP A 102 -8.06 2.30 2.80
N ASP A 103 -8.76 1.88 1.75
CA ASP A 103 -10.19 2.11 1.51
C ASP A 103 -10.68 3.58 1.65
N CYS A 104 -9.80 4.56 1.35
CA CYS A 104 -10.11 5.99 1.33
C CYS A 104 -10.56 6.49 -0.05
N MET A 105 -10.81 5.60 -1.02
CA MET A 105 -11.11 5.94 -2.42
C MET A 105 -12.56 6.38 -2.68
N TYR A 106 -13.38 6.50 -1.65
CA TYR A 106 -14.74 7.06 -1.79
C TYR A 106 -14.70 8.53 -2.24
N ASP A 107 -13.65 9.29 -1.90
CA ASP A 107 -13.40 10.60 -2.50
C ASP A 107 -12.41 10.51 -3.67
N LYS A 108 -12.94 10.59 -4.90
CA LYS A 108 -12.12 10.59 -6.12
C LYS A 108 -11.14 11.77 -6.22
N LYS A 109 -11.29 12.81 -5.40
CA LYS A 109 -10.36 13.93 -5.34
C LYS A 109 -9.01 13.53 -4.77
N MET A 110 -8.96 12.52 -3.90
CA MET A 110 -7.72 12.01 -3.30
C MET A 110 -6.67 11.65 -4.36
N ILE A 111 -7.04 10.93 -5.42
CA ILE A 111 -6.10 10.54 -6.49
C ILE A 111 -5.58 11.73 -7.29
N ARG A 112 -6.32 12.83 -7.32
CA ARG A 112 -5.91 14.08 -7.98
C ARG A 112 -5.09 14.98 -7.06
N ASP A 113 -5.02 14.65 -5.78
CA ASP A 113 -4.26 15.42 -4.80
C ASP A 113 -2.78 15.47 -5.17
N LYS A 114 -2.19 16.67 -5.08
CA LYS A 114 -0.79 16.91 -5.42
C LYS A 114 0.20 16.09 -4.56
N CYS A 115 -0.17 15.82 -3.31
CA CYS A 115 0.69 15.08 -2.38
C CYS A 115 0.73 13.60 -2.77
N ILE A 116 -0.42 12.98 -3.06
CA ILE A 116 -0.49 11.61 -3.58
C ILE A 116 0.27 11.49 -4.91
N ARG A 117 0.00 12.38 -5.85
CA ARG A 117 0.73 12.41 -7.13
C ARG A 117 2.23 12.58 -6.91
N GLY A 118 2.62 13.43 -5.97
CA GLY A 118 4.01 13.64 -5.57
C GLY A 118 4.68 12.35 -5.07
N ILE A 119 3.98 11.54 -4.26
CA ILE A 119 4.50 10.26 -3.77
C ILE A 119 4.68 9.27 -4.93
N PHE A 120 3.71 9.13 -5.83
CA PHE A 120 3.88 8.26 -7.00
C PHE A 120 5.10 8.64 -7.84
N MET A 121 5.32 9.93 -8.09
CA MET A 121 6.41 10.43 -8.94
C MET A 121 7.77 10.40 -8.24
N ASN A 122 7.83 10.73 -6.95
CA ASN A 122 9.07 11.02 -6.23
C ASN A 122 9.26 10.24 -4.93
N GLY A 123 8.31 9.43 -4.50
CA GLY A 123 8.36 8.70 -3.23
C GLY A 123 9.62 7.88 -3.05
N ARG A 124 10.14 7.28 -4.13
CA ARG A 124 11.43 6.55 -4.13
C ARG A 124 12.60 7.43 -3.69
N HIS A 125 12.64 8.68 -4.16
CA HIS A 125 13.71 9.64 -3.82
C HIS A 125 13.55 10.19 -2.39
N TRP A 126 12.35 10.08 -1.82
CA TRP A 126 12.07 10.55 -0.46
C TRP A 126 12.06 9.41 0.57
N ASN A 127 12.50 8.22 0.19
CA ASN A 127 12.49 7.04 1.06
C ASN A 127 11.09 6.73 1.62
N ILE A 128 10.06 6.85 0.79
CA ILE A 128 8.67 6.53 1.14
C ILE A 128 8.30 5.16 0.58
N PHE A 129 7.92 4.24 1.46
CA PHE A 129 7.24 3.01 1.09
C PHE A 129 5.75 3.28 1.07
N PHE A 130 5.17 3.31 -0.13
CA PHE A 130 3.77 3.70 -0.30
C PHE A 130 2.90 2.50 -0.65
N MET A 131 1.81 2.35 0.08
CA MET A 131 0.79 1.33 -0.16
C MET A 131 -0.56 2.00 -0.35
N LEU A 132 -1.24 1.66 -1.43
CA LEU A 132 -2.57 2.15 -1.74
C LEU A 132 -3.49 0.96 -2.03
N THR A 133 -4.59 0.86 -1.31
CA THR A 133 -5.65 -0.09 -1.65
C THR A 133 -6.75 0.59 -2.43
N MET A 134 -7.34 -0.16 -3.35
CA MET A 134 -8.47 0.31 -4.13
C MET A 134 -9.39 -0.85 -4.51
N GLN A 135 -10.66 -0.52 -4.68
CA GLN A 135 -11.64 -1.50 -5.13
C GLN A 135 -11.66 -1.59 -6.65
N TYR A 136 -11.24 -0.51 -7.33
CA TYR A 136 -11.33 -0.38 -8.77
C TYR A 136 -10.10 0.34 -9.35
N CYS A 137 -9.35 -0.32 -10.20
CA CYS A 137 -8.06 0.17 -10.69
C CYS A 137 -8.13 1.33 -11.71
N MET A 138 -9.32 1.67 -12.20
CA MET A 138 -9.48 2.64 -13.28
C MET A 138 -9.40 4.10 -12.83
N ASP A 139 -9.41 4.34 -11.52
CA ASP A 139 -9.32 5.71 -10.99
C ASP A 139 -7.89 6.28 -11.09
N LEU A 140 -6.88 5.42 -11.36
CA LEU A 140 -5.51 5.85 -11.60
C LEU A 140 -5.28 6.31 -13.04
N SER A 141 -4.77 7.52 -13.21
CA SER A 141 -4.35 8.05 -14.52
C SER A 141 -3.12 7.30 -15.06
N PRO A 142 -2.90 7.29 -16.40
CA PRO A 142 -1.79 6.54 -17.00
C PRO A 142 -0.41 6.92 -16.45
N ASP A 143 -0.19 8.20 -16.14
CA ASP A 143 1.05 8.72 -15.58
C ASP A 143 1.30 8.17 -14.16
N LEU A 144 0.26 8.01 -13.34
CA LEU A 144 0.41 7.38 -12.02
C LEU A 144 0.67 5.88 -12.17
N ARG A 145 -0.06 5.19 -13.07
CA ARG A 145 0.16 3.75 -13.31
C ARG A 145 1.60 3.43 -13.73
N ALA A 146 2.22 4.28 -14.55
CA ALA A 146 3.61 4.11 -14.98
C ALA A 146 4.63 4.19 -13.82
N ASN A 147 4.24 4.72 -12.68
CA ASN A 147 5.10 4.88 -11.51
C ASN A 147 4.83 3.84 -10.39
N ILE A 148 3.98 2.85 -10.65
CA ILE A 148 3.73 1.75 -9.71
C ILE A 148 4.83 0.71 -9.85
N ASP A 149 5.44 0.33 -8.73
CA ASP A 149 6.44 -0.73 -8.68
C ASP A 149 5.82 -2.12 -8.65
N TYR A 150 4.79 -2.31 -7.82
CA TYR A 150 4.11 -3.59 -7.63
C TYR A 150 2.60 -3.41 -7.68
N VAL A 151 1.94 -4.27 -8.46
CA VAL A 151 0.47 -4.33 -8.52
C VAL A 151 0.02 -5.69 -8.03
N PHE A 152 -0.85 -5.71 -7.02
CA PHE A 152 -1.45 -6.91 -6.47
C PHE A 152 -2.93 -6.94 -6.87
N ILE A 153 -3.32 -7.92 -7.67
CA ILE A 153 -4.72 -8.09 -8.13
C ILE A 153 -5.32 -9.29 -7.42
N LEU A 154 -6.34 -9.02 -6.61
CA LEU A 154 -7.18 -10.06 -6.03
C LEU A 154 -8.32 -10.45 -7.00
N ARG A 155 -9.12 -11.44 -6.60
CA ARG A 155 -10.19 -11.98 -7.44
C ARG A 155 -11.12 -10.90 -7.99
N GLU A 156 -11.31 -10.89 -9.31
CA GLU A 156 -12.27 -10.06 -10.04
C GLU A 156 -13.15 -10.95 -10.93
N ASN A 157 -14.46 -10.85 -10.77
CA ASN A 157 -15.43 -11.70 -11.49
C ASN A 157 -16.06 -10.99 -12.72
N ILE A 158 -15.98 -9.65 -12.80
CA ILE A 158 -16.60 -8.88 -13.87
C ILE A 158 -15.66 -8.85 -15.06
N ILE A 159 -16.09 -9.38 -16.20
CA ILE A 159 -15.28 -9.49 -17.42
C ILE A 159 -14.76 -8.12 -17.85
N GLN A 160 -15.60 -7.10 -17.90
CA GLN A 160 -15.18 -5.74 -18.28
C GLN A 160 -14.08 -5.18 -17.40
N ASN A 161 -14.10 -5.49 -16.08
CA ASN A 161 -13.04 -5.06 -15.17
C ASN A 161 -11.75 -5.84 -15.44
N ARG A 162 -11.84 -7.15 -15.71
CA ARG A 162 -10.69 -7.98 -16.10
C ARG A 162 -10.02 -7.47 -17.36
N GLU A 163 -10.79 -7.12 -18.39
CA GLU A 163 -10.25 -6.54 -19.63
C GLU A 163 -9.50 -5.24 -19.37
N LYS A 164 -10.03 -4.39 -18.50
CA LYS A 164 -9.38 -3.15 -18.11
C LYS A 164 -8.09 -3.41 -17.32
N ILE A 165 -8.08 -4.38 -16.39
CA ILE A 165 -6.88 -4.81 -15.66
C ILE A 165 -5.84 -5.32 -16.65
N TRP A 166 -6.22 -6.19 -17.59
CA TRP A 166 -5.32 -6.68 -18.62
C TRP A 166 -4.70 -5.53 -19.44
N LYS A 167 -5.54 -4.67 -20.03
CA LYS A 167 -5.10 -3.57 -20.89
C LYS A 167 -4.20 -2.55 -20.18
N ASN A 168 -4.42 -2.32 -18.89
CA ASN A 168 -3.73 -1.25 -18.16
C ASN A 168 -2.52 -1.71 -17.36
N PHE A 169 -2.43 -2.99 -16.98
CA PHE A 169 -1.36 -3.51 -16.13
C PHE A 169 -0.69 -4.76 -16.71
N PHE A 170 -1.45 -5.63 -17.34
CA PHE A 170 -0.95 -6.92 -17.79
C PHE A 170 -0.89 -7.06 -19.31
N GLY A 171 -0.63 -5.97 -20.02
CA GLY A 171 -0.42 -5.97 -21.47
C GLY A 171 0.78 -6.81 -21.95
N ILE A 172 1.56 -7.36 -21.04
CA ILE A 172 2.60 -8.35 -21.32
C ILE A 172 2.01 -9.70 -21.80
N PHE A 173 0.76 -10.02 -21.44
CA PHE A 173 0.07 -11.18 -21.97
C PHE A 173 -0.41 -10.91 -23.40
N PRO A 174 -0.06 -11.75 -24.39
CA PRO A 174 -0.42 -11.52 -25.79
C PRO A 174 -1.92 -11.50 -26.05
N THR A 175 -2.71 -12.24 -25.26
CA THR A 175 -4.15 -12.34 -25.42
C THR A 175 -4.86 -12.20 -24.07
N TYR A 176 -6.10 -11.70 -24.12
CA TYR A 176 -6.97 -11.65 -22.94
C TYR A 176 -7.28 -13.03 -22.35
N ASP A 177 -7.47 -14.04 -23.21
CA ASP A 177 -7.76 -15.40 -22.76
C ASP A 177 -6.63 -15.98 -21.91
N MET A 178 -5.38 -15.79 -22.34
CA MET A 178 -4.20 -16.20 -21.56
C MET A 178 -4.14 -15.51 -20.22
N PHE A 179 -4.32 -14.18 -20.20
CA PHE A 179 -4.38 -13.40 -18.95
C PHE A 179 -5.52 -13.89 -18.05
N SER A 180 -6.74 -14.09 -18.60
CA SER A 180 -7.91 -14.49 -17.83
C SER A 180 -7.74 -15.87 -17.20
N GLN A 181 -7.12 -16.83 -17.90
CA GLN A 181 -6.78 -18.14 -17.35
C GLN A 181 -5.77 -18.02 -16.18
N VAL A 182 -4.71 -17.25 -16.35
CA VAL A 182 -3.73 -17.02 -15.29
C VAL A 182 -4.36 -16.31 -14.09
N LEU A 183 -5.17 -15.28 -14.32
CA LEU A 183 -5.88 -14.58 -13.25
C LEU A 183 -6.79 -15.53 -12.47
N ASN A 184 -7.56 -16.38 -13.14
CA ASN A 184 -8.43 -17.36 -12.47
C ASN A 184 -7.60 -18.28 -11.58
N ASN A 185 -6.52 -18.86 -12.12
CA ASN A 185 -5.71 -19.85 -11.40
C ASN A 185 -4.95 -19.24 -10.21
N CYS A 186 -4.55 -17.95 -10.32
CA CYS A 186 -3.73 -17.27 -9.33
C CYS A 186 -4.52 -16.41 -8.33
N THR A 187 -5.86 -16.39 -8.41
CA THR A 187 -6.70 -15.58 -7.51
C THR A 187 -7.77 -16.38 -6.79
N GLU A 188 -7.65 -17.70 -6.77
CA GLU A 188 -8.49 -18.57 -5.94
C GLU A 188 -8.01 -18.59 -4.49
N ASN A 189 -8.88 -18.97 -3.56
CA ASN A 189 -8.52 -19.19 -2.16
C ASN A 189 -7.75 -18.02 -1.49
N TYR A 190 -8.15 -16.77 -1.78
CA TYR A 190 -7.50 -15.55 -1.29
C TYR A 190 -6.06 -15.36 -1.78
N GLU A 191 -5.71 -15.97 -2.90
CA GLU A 191 -4.47 -15.69 -3.61
C GLU A 191 -4.61 -14.42 -4.44
N CYS A 192 -3.50 -13.85 -4.86
CA CYS A 192 -3.46 -12.68 -5.74
C CYS A 192 -2.43 -12.86 -6.85
N LEU A 193 -2.71 -12.26 -7.99
CA LEU A 193 -1.74 -12.09 -9.07
C LEU A 193 -0.89 -10.86 -8.78
N VAL A 194 0.43 -10.98 -8.92
CA VAL A 194 1.38 -9.91 -8.63
C VAL A 194 2.12 -9.56 -9.91
N LEU A 195 2.17 -8.26 -10.22
CA LEU A 195 3.01 -7.70 -11.27
C LEU A 195 4.18 -6.95 -10.63
N ASP A 196 5.40 -7.31 -11.02
CA ASP A 196 6.63 -6.62 -10.65
C ASP A 196 7.13 -5.77 -11.81
N ASN A 197 6.87 -4.46 -11.76
CA ASN A 197 7.34 -3.49 -12.74
C ASN A 197 8.81 -3.07 -12.50
N THR A 198 9.47 -3.58 -11.46
CA THR A 198 10.89 -3.27 -11.20
C THR A 198 11.83 -4.19 -11.97
N SER A 199 11.32 -5.32 -12.45
CA SER A 199 12.06 -6.27 -13.27
C SER A 199 12.52 -5.62 -14.58
N LYS A 200 13.72 -5.98 -15.01
CA LYS A 200 14.29 -5.57 -16.32
C LYS A 200 14.00 -6.57 -17.43
N SER A 201 13.29 -7.65 -17.12
CA SER A 201 12.91 -8.69 -18.07
C SER A 201 11.60 -8.36 -18.79
N ASN A 202 11.48 -8.78 -20.04
CA ASN A 202 10.22 -8.75 -20.78
C ASN A 202 9.52 -10.13 -20.81
N LYS A 203 9.98 -11.10 -20.00
CA LYS A 203 9.37 -12.42 -19.92
C LYS A 203 8.30 -12.43 -18.86
N ILE A 204 7.16 -13.05 -19.15
CA ILE A 204 6.03 -13.13 -18.20
C ILE A 204 6.48 -13.78 -16.88
N GLU A 205 7.28 -14.84 -16.93
CA GLU A 205 7.75 -15.62 -15.78
C GLU A 205 8.69 -14.84 -14.84
N ASP A 206 9.20 -13.69 -15.27
CA ASP A 206 10.12 -12.85 -14.51
C ASP A 206 9.45 -11.57 -13.96
N VAL A 207 8.21 -11.30 -14.37
CA VAL A 207 7.47 -10.09 -13.97
C VAL A 207 6.10 -10.40 -13.36
N VAL A 208 5.56 -11.58 -13.63
CA VAL A 208 4.24 -12.00 -13.12
C VAL A 208 4.40 -13.16 -12.16
N PHE A 209 3.78 -13.01 -10.99
CA PHE A 209 3.86 -13.98 -9.90
C PHE A 209 2.47 -14.21 -9.30
N TRP A 210 2.32 -15.28 -8.51
CA TRP A 210 1.19 -15.48 -7.64
C TRP A 210 1.62 -15.36 -6.17
N TYR A 211 0.73 -14.91 -5.32
CA TYR A 211 1.01 -14.81 -3.89
C TYR A 211 -0.23 -15.12 -3.06
N LYS A 212 0.00 -15.79 -1.93
CA LYS A 212 -1.00 -16.00 -0.89
C LYS A 212 -0.49 -15.40 0.40
N ALA A 213 -1.19 -14.40 0.89
CA ALA A 213 -0.85 -13.75 2.15
C ALA A 213 -0.94 -14.72 3.33
N LYS A 214 -0.01 -14.58 4.27
CA LYS A 214 -0.09 -15.28 5.55
C LYS A 214 -0.99 -14.49 6.48
N ILE A 215 -1.94 -15.17 7.10
CA ILE A 215 -2.80 -14.55 8.13
C ILE A 215 -1.91 -14.19 9.32
N ARG A 216 -1.90 -12.90 9.70
CA ARG A 216 -1.21 -12.40 10.87
C ARG A 216 -2.24 -12.15 11.97
N PRO A 217 -2.19 -12.87 13.10
CA PRO A 217 -3.08 -12.59 14.22
C PRO A 217 -2.97 -11.13 14.67
N GLN A 218 -4.06 -10.55 15.15
CA GLN A 218 -4.06 -9.19 15.66
C GLN A 218 -3.03 -9.04 16.80
N GLY A 219 -2.24 -7.97 16.76
CA GLY A 219 -1.19 -7.71 17.73
C GLY A 219 0.02 -8.64 17.68
N SER A 220 0.10 -9.59 16.71
CA SER A 220 1.22 -10.55 16.62
C SER A 220 2.57 -9.89 16.27
N PHE A 221 2.55 -8.66 15.80
CA PHE A 221 3.74 -7.86 15.55
C PHE A 221 3.44 -6.38 15.72
N LYS A 222 4.50 -5.60 15.86
CA LYS A 222 4.46 -4.14 15.85
C LYS A 222 5.40 -3.65 14.77
N ILE A 223 4.98 -2.64 14.01
CA ILE A 223 5.79 -1.97 13.02
C ILE A 223 6.41 -0.70 13.60
N GLY A 224 7.62 -0.38 13.15
CA GLY A 224 8.32 0.82 13.55
C GLY A 224 9.30 0.66 14.69
N SER A 225 10.06 1.72 14.92
CA SER A 225 11.10 1.76 15.96
C SER A 225 10.52 1.88 17.37
N PRO A 226 11.29 1.55 18.43
CA PRO A 226 10.89 1.81 19.81
C PRO A 226 10.55 3.28 20.06
N GLN A 227 11.25 4.21 19.42
CA GLN A 227 11.01 5.65 19.55
C GLN A 227 9.65 6.06 18.99
N PHE A 228 9.20 5.43 17.91
CA PHE A 228 7.88 5.64 17.33
C PHE A 228 6.76 5.28 18.33
N TRP A 229 6.90 4.14 19.01
CA TRP A 229 5.97 3.71 20.05
C TRP A 229 6.08 4.55 21.33
N ASN A 230 7.27 5.03 21.69
CA ASN A 230 7.46 5.95 22.81
C ASN A 230 6.80 7.31 22.55
N CYS A 231 6.92 7.84 21.33
CA CYS A 231 6.23 9.06 20.92
C CYS A 231 4.71 8.95 21.13
N HIS A 232 4.10 7.83 20.70
CA HIS A 232 2.69 7.57 20.95
C HIS A 232 2.38 7.58 22.46
N ARG A 233 3.11 6.81 23.27
CA ARG A 233 2.85 6.71 24.73
C ARG A 233 2.93 8.06 25.45
N SER A 234 3.80 8.97 24.97
CA SER A 234 3.99 10.28 25.60
C SER A 234 2.99 11.33 25.17
N ASN A 235 2.35 11.17 23.99
CA ASN A 235 1.55 12.20 23.37
C ASN A 235 0.11 11.79 23.09
N TYR A 236 -0.23 10.51 23.19
CA TYR A 236 -1.58 10.02 22.92
C TYR A 236 -2.50 10.25 24.12
N ASN A 237 -3.65 10.86 23.88
CA ASN A 237 -4.70 11.03 24.86
C ASN A 237 -6.01 10.45 24.31
N PRO A 238 -6.49 9.30 24.82
CA PRO A 238 -7.69 8.63 24.30
C PRO A 238 -8.99 9.44 24.48
N LYS A 239 -8.99 10.45 25.37
CA LYS A 239 -10.18 11.29 25.60
C LYS A 239 -10.46 12.31 24.49
N TYR A 240 -9.54 12.48 23.53
CA TYR A 240 -9.74 13.39 22.39
C TYR A 240 -10.40 12.72 21.16
N ASP A 241 -10.70 11.41 21.25
CA ASP A 241 -11.34 10.69 20.12
C ASP A 241 -12.87 10.80 20.13
N ASP A 242 -13.50 11.25 21.24
CA ASP A 242 -14.97 11.24 21.40
C ASP A 242 -15.68 12.55 21.00
N ASP A 243 -14.99 13.70 21.06
CA ASP A 243 -15.63 14.98 20.65
C ASP A 243 -14.57 15.93 20.05
N ASP A 244 -14.81 16.34 18.82
CA ASP A 244 -14.11 17.41 18.09
C ASP A 244 -12.63 17.19 17.65
N VAL A 245 -12.55 16.80 16.40
CA VAL A 245 -11.69 17.38 15.34
C VAL A 245 -10.23 17.66 15.69
N GLN A 246 -9.34 16.71 15.27
CA GLN A 246 -8.13 17.07 14.52
C GLN A 246 -7.15 18.07 15.15
N GLN A 247 -6.87 18.00 16.42
CA GLN A 247 -5.57 18.46 16.91
C GLN A 247 -4.69 17.26 17.26
N LYS A 248 -4.51 16.36 16.30
CA LYS A 248 -3.45 15.36 16.41
C LYS A 248 -2.13 16.10 16.35
N VAL A 249 -1.31 15.83 17.33
CA VAL A 249 0.00 16.41 17.63
C VAL A 249 0.83 16.70 16.37
N ASP A 250 1.51 17.82 16.37
CA ASP A 250 2.51 18.22 15.38
C ASP A 250 3.56 17.12 15.18
N THR A 251 3.43 16.37 14.09
CA THR A 251 4.36 15.30 13.72
C THR A 251 5.76 15.81 13.34
N SER A 252 5.99 17.13 13.40
CA SER A 252 7.30 17.72 13.19
C SER A 252 8.32 17.38 14.30
N ARG A 253 7.85 16.75 15.39
CA ARG A 253 8.69 16.39 16.55
C ARG A 253 9.11 14.91 16.60
N VAL A 254 8.81 14.12 15.55
CA VAL A 254 9.24 12.71 15.43
C VAL A 254 10.40 12.58 14.46
#